data_e2dae4b281dc974e011ac05dd4e2e1eb
#
_entry.id   e2dae4b281dc974e011ac05dd4e2e1eb
#
_cell.length_a   1.000
_cell.length_b   1.000
_cell.length_c   1.000
_cell.angle_alpha   90.00
_cell.angle_beta   90.00
_cell.angle_gamma   90.00
#
_symmetry.space_group_name_H-M   'P 1'
#
loop_
_entity.id
_entity.type
_entity.pdbx_description
1 polymer ?
#
loop_
_entity_poly.entity_id
_entity_poly.type
_entity_poly.pdbx_seq_one_letter_code
_entity_poly.pdbx_strand_id
1 'polypeptide(L)'
;MINRTILQGRLVSDPVMKYTPSNVAMAQVSVAWSDKYKESEKLCYLPCKAWGHTAEFLNKWFHKGQETIVEGRMITEEWEEDGKKKSRLICLVDSVSFCGSKSDNNTGYQRPVASRPPFGFKPIPDNVDDEGLPFN
;
A
#
# COMPACT_ATOMS: atom_id res chain seq x y z
N MET A 1 1.57 5.15 -25.44
CA MET A 1 0.46 4.59 -24.63
C MET A 1 0.84 4.65 -23.16
N ILE A 2 -0.05 5.16 -22.31
CA ILE A 2 0.16 5.24 -20.87
C ILE A 2 -0.79 4.24 -20.20
N ASN A 3 -0.26 3.38 -19.36
CA ASN A 3 -1.02 2.45 -18.55
C ASN A 3 -0.36 2.36 -17.18
N ARG A 4 -0.85 3.14 -16.25
CA ARG A 4 -0.33 3.20 -14.88
C ARG A 4 -1.47 3.31 -13.89
N THR A 5 -1.41 2.49 -12.87
CA THR A 5 -2.38 2.47 -11.79
C THR A 5 -1.65 2.64 -10.48
N ILE A 6 -2.14 3.56 -9.67
CA ILE A 6 -1.67 3.78 -8.30
C ILE A 6 -2.91 3.76 -7.43
N LEU A 7 -2.93 2.86 -6.45
CA LEU A 7 -4.07 2.68 -5.58
C LEU A 7 -3.64 2.52 -4.14
N GLN A 8 -4.22 3.31 -3.26
CA GLN A 8 -4.11 3.15 -1.82
C GLN A 8 -5.38 2.49 -1.30
N GLY A 9 -5.22 1.44 -0.53
CA GLY A 9 -6.35 0.72 0.05
C GLY A 9 -5.89 -0.30 1.09
N ARG A 10 -6.79 -1.19 1.48
CA ARG A 10 -6.50 -2.24 2.46
C ARG A 10 -6.58 -3.61 1.81
N LEU A 11 -5.69 -4.51 2.22
CA LEU A 11 -5.72 -5.89 1.77
C LEU A 11 -6.97 -6.59 2.31
N VAL A 12 -7.70 -7.24 1.43
CA VAL A 12 -8.92 -7.99 1.76
C VAL A 12 -8.59 -9.30 2.48
N SER A 13 -7.45 -9.88 2.15
CA SER A 13 -6.97 -11.15 2.70
C SER A 13 -5.44 -11.18 2.73
N ASP A 14 -4.87 -12.18 3.39
CA ASP A 14 -3.45 -12.43 3.30
C ASP A 14 -3.05 -12.76 1.85
N PRO A 15 -1.83 -12.38 1.42
CA PRO A 15 -1.34 -12.74 0.10
C PRO A 15 -1.33 -14.25 -0.11
N VAL A 16 -1.81 -14.69 -1.27
CA VAL A 16 -1.77 -16.11 -1.66
C VAL A 16 -0.57 -16.31 -2.55
N MET A 17 0.42 -17.07 -2.07
CA MET A 17 1.63 -17.39 -2.80
C MET A 17 1.45 -18.64 -3.64
N LYS A 18 1.90 -18.57 -4.88
CA LYS A 18 2.04 -19.69 -5.78
C LYS A 18 3.39 -19.62 -6.48
N TYR A 19 3.93 -20.78 -6.85
CA TYR A 19 5.15 -20.88 -7.64
C TYR A 19 4.83 -21.51 -8.97
N THR A 20 5.37 -20.93 -10.05
CA THR A 20 5.25 -21.51 -11.39
C THR A 20 6.12 -22.76 -11.51
N PRO A 21 5.90 -23.64 -12.55
CA PRO A 21 6.80 -24.77 -12.80
C PRO A 21 8.26 -24.37 -12.97
N SER A 22 8.53 -23.15 -13.44
CA SER A 22 9.88 -22.56 -13.53
C SER A 22 10.38 -21.92 -12.23
N ASN A 23 9.68 -22.15 -11.11
CA ASN A 23 10.03 -21.67 -9.77
C ASN A 23 10.02 -20.14 -9.61
N VAL A 24 9.16 -19.47 -10.34
CA VAL A 24 8.93 -18.03 -10.20
C VAL A 24 7.81 -17.79 -9.19
N ALA A 25 8.07 -16.95 -8.20
CA ALA A 25 7.08 -16.58 -7.19
C ALA A 25 5.97 -15.71 -7.79
N MET A 26 4.74 -16.00 -7.42
CA MET A 26 3.56 -15.17 -7.76
C MET A 26 2.70 -15.00 -6.52
N ALA A 27 2.32 -13.77 -6.23
CA ALA A 27 1.38 -13.45 -5.16
C ALA A 27 0.09 -12.87 -5.73
N GLN A 28 -1.03 -13.29 -5.17
CA GLN A 28 -2.35 -12.75 -5.47
C GLN A 28 -2.92 -12.08 -4.23
N VAL A 29 -3.42 -10.87 -4.40
CA VAL A 29 -4.13 -10.11 -3.36
C VAL A 29 -5.27 -9.34 -3.97
N SER A 30 -6.22 -8.92 -3.16
CA SER A 30 -7.21 -7.91 -3.53
C SER A 30 -7.07 -6.72 -2.60
N VAL A 31 -7.13 -5.54 -3.17
CA VAL A 31 -7.07 -4.27 -2.44
C VAL A 31 -8.44 -3.64 -2.47
N ALA A 32 -8.97 -3.29 -1.30
CA ALA A 32 -10.26 -2.65 -1.13
C ALA A 32 -10.11 -1.18 -0.79
N TRP A 33 -10.99 -0.36 -1.34
CA TRP A 33 -11.11 1.04 -0.98
C TRP A 33 -12.57 1.47 -0.97
N SER A 34 -12.88 2.51 -0.22
CA SER A 34 -14.21 3.10 -0.20
C SER A 34 -14.28 4.29 -1.15
N ASP A 35 -15.26 4.28 -2.01
CA ASP A 35 -15.62 5.43 -2.83
C ASP A 35 -16.85 6.12 -2.21
N LYS A 36 -16.64 7.34 -1.74
CA LYS A 36 -17.67 8.14 -1.09
C LYS A 36 -18.15 9.24 -2.00
N TYR A 37 -19.45 9.23 -2.26
CA TYR A 37 -20.12 10.30 -2.99
C TYR A 37 -21.36 10.75 -2.22
N LYS A 38 -21.33 11.98 -1.72
CA LYS A 38 -22.39 12.52 -0.86
C LYS A 38 -22.59 11.66 0.39
N GLU A 39 -23.80 11.16 0.60
CA GLU A 39 -24.14 10.27 1.72
C GLU A 39 -23.99 8.77 1.39
N SER A 40 -23.65 8.44 0.14
CA SER A 40 -23.44 7.05 -0.27
C SER A 40 -21.98 6.66 -0.23
N GLU A 41 -21.72 5.45 0.24
CA GLU A 41 -20.39 4.84 0.28
C GLU A 41 -20.45 3.51 -0.45
N LYS A 42 -19.55 3.33 -1.41
CA LYS A 42 -19.41 2.09 -2.16
C LYS A 42 -18.04 1.48 -1.91
N LEU A 43 -18.02 0.23 -1.53
CA LEU A 43 -16.79 -0.52 -1.38
C LEU A 43 -16.39 -1.11 -2.74
N CYS A 44 -15.17 -0.81 -3.13
CA CYS A 44 -14.59 -1.25 -4.40
C CYS A 44 -13.39 -2.17 -4.15
N TYR A 45 -13.14 -3.07 -5.08
CA TYR A 45 -12.07 -4.07 -4.99
C TYR A 45 -11.26 -4.12 -6.28
N LEU A 46 -9.95 -4.23 -6.14
CA LEU A 46 -9.06 -4.44 -7.27
C LEU A 46 -8.24 -5.70 -7.04
N PRO A 47 -8.43 -6.76 -7.87
CA PRO A 47 -7.55 -7.91 -7.82
C PRO A 47 -6.18 -7.55 -8.38
N CYS A 48 -5.14 -7.98 -7.68
CA CYS A 48 -3.75 -7.68 -8.00
C CYS A 48 -2.92 -8.96 -8.06
N LYS A 49 -1.95 -8.97 -8.97
CA LYS A 49 -0.92 -10.00 -9.04
C LYS A 49 0.46 -9.36 -9.00
N ALA A 50 1.37 -10.00 -8.29
CA ALA A 50 2.77 -9.61 -8.24
C ALA A 50 3.64 -10.83 -8.59
N TRP A 51 4.79 -10.57 -9.20
CA TRP A 51 5.74 -11.60 -9.61
C TRP A 51 7.12 -11.37 -8.99
N GLY A 52 7.85 -12.46 -8.81
CA GLY A 52 9.25 -12.42 -8.38
C GLY A 52 9.46 -11.78 -7.01
N HIS A 53 10.38 -10.84 -6.93
CA HIS A 53 10.72 -10.15 -5.69
C HIS A 53 9.57 -9.36 -5.09
N THR A 54 8.73 -8.76 -5.92
CA THR A 54 7.53 -8.05 -5.47
C THR A 54 6.55 -9.01 -4.80
N ALA A 55 6.39 -10.20 -5.33
CA ALA A 55 5.55 -11.24 -4.75
C ALA A 55 6.08 -11.70 -3.39
N GLU A 56 7.38 -11.95 -3.29
CA GLU A 56 8.03 -12.36 -2.05
C GLU A 56 7.94 -11.26 -0.98
N PHE A 57 8.16 -10.02 -1.36
CA PHE A 57 8.04 -8.86 -0.49
C PHE A 57 6.61 -8.72 0.05
N LEU A 58 5.62 -8.85 -0.83
CA LEU A 58 4.20 -8.78 -0.48
C LEU A 58 3.83 -9.89 0.52
N ASN A 59 4.25 -11.11 0.27
CA ASN A 59 3.98 -12.25 1.15
C ASN A 59 4.65 -12.12 2.52
N LYS A 60 5.86 -11.58 2.55
CA LYS A 60 6.66 -11.49 3.77
C LYS A 60 6.17 -10.38 4.72
N TRP A 61 5.76 -9.24 4.19
CA TRP A 61 5.54 -8.02 4.97
C TRP A 61 4.10 -7.54 5.03
N PHE A 62 3.22 -8.09 4.20
CA PHE A 62 1.83 -7.64 4.11
C PHE A 62 0.85 -8.72 4.56
N HIS A 63 -0.23 -8.28 5.19
CA HIS A 63 -1.26 -9.17 5.72
C HIS A 63 -2.64 -8.53 5.60
N LYS A 64 -3.67 -9.35 5.83
CA LYS A 64 -5.08 -8.92 5.79
C LYS A 64 -5.31 -7.66 6.62
N GLY A 65 -6.04 -6.72 6.04
CA GLY A 65 -6.44 -5.47 6.69
C GLY A 65 -5.39 -4.37 6.68
N GLN A 66 -4.17 -4.68 6.28
CA GLN A 66 -3.09 -3.70 6.24
C GLN A 66 -3.30 -2.70 5.12
N GLU A 67 -3.10 -1.42 5.43
CA GLU A 67 -3.13 -0.35 4.45
C GLU A 67 -1.86 -0.34 3.61
N THR A 68 -2.03 -0.24 2.32
CA THR A 68 -0.94 -0.34 1.36
C THR A 68 -1.17 0.54 0.14
N ILE A 69 -0.09 0.88 -0.54
CA ILE A 69 -0.13 1.52 -1.85
C ILE A 69 0.43 0.55 -2.86
N VAL A 70 -0.36 0.21 -3.87
CA VAL A 70 0.08 -0.62 -5.00
C VAL A 70 0.24 0.24 -6.23
N GLU A 71 1.31 0.02 -6.96
CA GLU A 71 1.59 0.66 -8.24
C GLU A 71 1.83 -0.41 -9.30
N GLY A 72 1.26 -0.22 -10.46
CA GLY A 72 1.41 -1.15 -11.56
C GLY A 72 0.64 -0.73 -12.80
N ARG A 73 0.27 -1.69 -13.59
CA ARG A 73 -0.51 -1.49 -14.80
C ARG A 73 -1.72 -2.42 -14.83
N MET A 74 -2.77 -1.99 -15.48
CA MET A 74 -3.96 -2.81 -15.69
C MET A 74 -3.74 -3.76 -16.87
N ILE A 75 -4.07 -5.01 -16.65
CA ILE A 75 -4.06 -6.04 -17.70
C ILE A 75 -5.36 -6.83 -17.64
N THR A 76 -5.73 -7.43 -18.76
CA THR A 76 -6.83 -8.38 -18.81
C THR A 76 -6.29 -9.79 -18.60
N GLU A 77 -6.82 -10.49 -17.62
CA GLU A 77 -6.55 -11.89 -17.39
C GLU A 77 -7.69 -12.72 -17.99
N GLU A 78 -7.35 -13.71 -18.80
CA GLU A 78 -8.30 -14.59 -19.45
C GLU A 78 -8.11 -16.03 -18.96
N TRP A 79 -9.23 -16.74 -18.78
CA TRP A 79 -9.21 -18.17 -18.43
C TRP A 79 -10.46 -18.85 -18.99
N GLU A 80 -10.44 -20.17 -19.05
CA GLU A 80 -11.59 -20.97 -19.38
C GLU A 80 -12.16 -21.64 -18.13
N GLU A 81 -13.46 -21.53 -17.97
CA GLU A 81 -14.21 -22.17 -16.91
C GLU A 81 -15.51 -22.73 -17.48
N ASP A 82 -15.72 -24.04 -17.31
CA ASP A 82 -16.91 -24.76 -17.85
C ASP A 82 -17.10 -24.58 -19.37
N GLY A 83 -16.02 -24.55 -20.13
CA GLY A 83 -16.05 -24.36 -21.58
C GLY A 83 -16.33 -22.92 -22.04
N LYS A 84 -16.45 -21.99 -21.10
CA LYS A 84 -16.67 -20.55 -21.39
C LYS A 84 -15.38 -19.77 -21.14
N LYS A 85 -15.04 -18.88 -22.07
CA LYS A 85 -13.97 -17.91 -21.88
C LYS A 85 -14.42 -16.82 -20.92
N LYS A 86 -13.70 -16.64 -19.84
CA LYS A 86 -13.90 -15.56 -18.88
C LYS A 86 -12.69 -14.64 -18.87
N SER A 87 -12.94 -13.39 -18.60
CA SER A 87 -11.88 -12.38 -18.46
C SER A 87 -12.17 -11.43 -17.31
N ARG A 88 -11.13 -10.90 -16.73
CA ARG A 88 -11.25 -9.84 -15.75
C ARG A 88 -10.08 -8.89 -15.86
N LEU A 89 -10.31 -7.67 -15.42
CA LEU A 89 -9.26 -6.66 -15.32
C LEU A 89 -8.55 -6.83 -13.97
N ILE A 90 -7.23 -6.91 -13.99
CA ILE A 90 -6.41 -6.99 -12.78
C ILE A 90 -5.28 -5.96 -12.85
N CYS A 91 -4.72 -5.64 -11.70
CA CYS A 91 -3.50 -4.85 -11.61
C CYS A 91 -2.29 -5.78 -11.53
N LEU A 92 -1.38 -5.65 -12.50
CA LEU A 92 -0.07 -6.28 -12.41
C LEU A 92 0.85 -5.34 -11.65
N VAL A 93 1.22 -5.73 -10.44
CA VAL A 93 1.91 -4.87 -9.48
C VAL A 93 3.40 -4.83 -9.75
N ASP A 94 3.93 -3.64 -9.93
CA ASP A 94 5.37 -3.41 -10.04
C ASP A 94 6.00 -3.04 -8.70
N SER A 95 5.25 -2.35 -7.84
CA SER A 95 5.74 -1.86 -6.56
C SER A 95 4.63 -1.85 -5.51
N VAL A 96 4.99 -2.17 -4.28
CA VAL A 96 4.09 -2.11 -3.12
C VAL A 96 4.79 -1.31 -2.03
N SER A 97 4.07 -0.38 -1.42
CA SER A 97 4.61 0.48 -0.38
C SER A 97 3.79 0.37 0.90
N PHE A 98 4.47 0.50 2.03
CA PHE A 98 3.82 0.63 3.32
C PHE A 98 3.10 1.96 3.43
N CYS A 99 1.96 1.94 4.07
CA CYS A 99 1.15 3.11 4.33
C CYS A 99 0.72 3.12 5.80
N GLY A 100 0.50 4.32 6.33
CA GLY A 100 0.08 4.48 7.71
C GLY A 100 1.24 4.61 8.71
N SER A 101 0.89 4.98 9.94
CA SER A 101 1.86 5.06 11.03
C SER A 101 2.07 3.68 11.66
N LYS A 102 3.24 3.47 12.23
CA LYS A 102 3.59 2.23 12.97
C LYS A 102 2.65 1.89 14.13
N SER A 103 1.71 2.76 14.44
CA SER A 103 0.74 2.59 15.53
C SER A 103 -0.39 1.61 15.21
N ASP A 104 -0.61 1.26 13.94
CA ASP A 104 -1.63 0.28 13.58
C ASP A 104 -1.19 -1.17 13.83
N ASN A 105 0.08 -1.39 14.07
CA ASN A 105 0.60 -2.65 14.60
C ASN A 105 0.63 -2.56 16.13
N ASN A 106 -0.55 -2.60 16.76
CA ASN A 106 -0.66 -2.56 18.20
C ASN A 106 -0.14 -3.87 18.80
N THR A 107 1.14 -3.95 19.00
CA THR A 107 1.76 -4.75 20.05
C THR A 107 2.61 -3.79 20.88
N GLY A 108 1.99 -3.18 21.89
CA GLY A 108 2.63 -2.75 23.11
C GLY A 108 3.90 -1.89 23.07
N TYR A 109 4.22 -1.24 21.96
CA TYR A 109 5.30 -0.28 21.94
C TYR A 109 4.75 1.10 22.31
N GLN A 110 4.80 1.41 23.59
CA GLN A 110 4.79 2.81 24.00
C GLN A 110 6.00 3.48 23.35
N ARG A 111 5.73 4.49 22.51
CA ARG A 111 6.77 5.40 22.07
C ARG A 111 7.52 5.89 23.30
N PRO A 112 8.84 5.70 23.39
CA PRO A 112 9.58 6.53 24.32
C PRO A 112 9.31 7.96 23.87
N VAL A 113 8.72 8.73 24.75
CA VAL A 113 8.63 10.18 24.56
C VAL A 113 10.04 10.66 24.42
N ALA A 114 10.48 10.90 23.21
CA ALA A 114 11.78 11.51 22.95
C ALA A 114 11.69 12.96 23.44
N SER A 115 11.96 13.13 24.72
CA SER A 115 11.92 14.42 25.38
C SER A 115 13.13 15.30 25.07
N ARG A 116 13.95 14.91 24.07
CA ARG A 116 15.08 15.78 23.64
C ARG A 116 15.34 15.57 22.15
N PRO A 117 15.28 16.65 21.35
CA PRO A 117 15.82 16.61 20.01
C PRO A 117 17.33 16.33 20.08
N PRO A 118 17.86 15.49 19.17
CA PRO A 118 19.27 15.22 19.13
C PRO A 118 20.04 16.51 18.80
N PHE A 119 21.00 16.81 19.63
CA PHE A 119 22.04 17.82 19.47
C PHE A 119 21.67 19.16 18.80
N GLY A 120 21.59 20.20 19.61
CA GLY A 120 21.72 21.58 19.15
C GLY A 120 20.44 22.28 18.73
N PHE A 121 19.31 21.60 18.72
CA PHE A 121 18.01 22.23 18.53
C PHE A 121 17.53 22.82 19.86
N LYS A 122 17.61 24.14 19.99
CA LYS A 122 16.88 24.85 21.02
C LYS A 122 15.48 25.15 20.48
N PRO A 123 14.42 24.85 21.23
CA PRO A 123 13.09 25.30 20.83
C PRO A 123 13.08 26.82 20.71
N ILE A 124 12.58 27.32 19.61
CA ILE A 124 12.41 28.76 19.38
C ILE A 124 11.35 29.24 20.38
N PRO A 125 11.64 30.21 21.24
CA PRO A 125 10.63 30.78 22.12
C PRO A 125 9.52 31.45 21.30
N ASP A 126 8.28 31.31 21.75
CA ASP A 126 7.06 31.74 21.05
C ASP A 126 6.97 33.25 20.78
N ASN A 127 7.95 34.04 21.18
CA ASN A 127 8.00 35.47 21.02
C ASN A 127 9.31 35.98 20.40
N VAL A 128 9.74 35.29 19.34
CA VAL A 128 10.81 35.81 18.50
C VAL A 128 10.20 36.84 17.55
N ASP A 129 10.50 38.10 17.81
CA ASP A 129 10.17 39.17 16.88
C ASP A 129 10.89 38.96 15.56
N ASP A 130 10.17 39.18 14.46
CA ASP A 130 10.69 38.99 13.10
C ASP A 130 11.89 39.88 12.75
N GLU A 131 12.21 40.83 13.60
CA GLU A 131 13.32 41.76 13.39
C GLU A 131 14.71 41.14 13.55
N GLY A 132 14.81 39.94 14.09
CA GLY A 132 16.08 39.23 14.27
C GLY A 132 16.36 38.14 13.23
N LEU A 133 15.48 37.92 12.27
CA LEU A 133 15.63 36.91 11.23
C LEU A 133 16.39 37.44 10.02
N PRO A 134 17.34 36.65 9.45
CA PRO A 134 18.16 37.12 8.31
C PRO A 134 17.40 37.16 6.97
N PHE A 135 16.07 37.11 7.00
CA PHE A 135 15.19 37.10 5.82
C PHE A 135 14.34 38.36 5.74
N ASN A 136 14.95 39.47 5.65
CA ASN A 136 14.25 40.72 5.27
C ASN A 136 14.69 41.18 3.90
#